data_d63559faadf966f5970171fc26a09535
#
_entry.id   d63559faadf966f5970171fc26a09535
#
_cell.length_a   1.000
_cell.length_b   1.000
_cell.length_c   1.000
_cell.angle_alpha   90.00
_cell.angle_beta   90.00
_cell.angle_gamma   90.00
#
_symmetry.space_group_name_H-M   'P 1'
#
loop_
_entity.id
_entity.type
_entity.pdbx_description
1 polymer ?
#
loop_
_entity_poly.entity_id
_entity_poly.type
_entity_poly.pdbx_seq_one_letter_code
_entity_poly.pdbx_strand_id
1 'polypeptide(L)'
;REPREIWDGSMAENGTEFTRKYVALPGCSEHQTGLAIDLALRSDNIDFIRPDFPYDGICGRFRALAADYGFVERYQGGKEGVTGIAAEPWHFRYVGRPHARIMCEMGLCLEEYVEYLRAYPYPERLLEVRGEVYEAEVGFAGARDTLGLPDAPYQVSGNNVDGYIYTLWRKPA
;
A
#
# COMPACT_ATOMS: atom_id res chain seq x y z
N ARG A 1 19.38 10.74 1.63
CA ARG A 1 20.34 9.82 2.29
C ARG A 1 20.20 8.43 1.70
N GLU A 2 21.29 7.69 1.62
CA GLU A 2 21.28 6.29 1.20
C GLU A 2 20.55 5.44 2.25
N PRO A 3 19.77 4.41 1.85
CA PRO A 3 19.01 3.57 2.80
C PRO A 3 19.87 2.94 3.91
N ARG A 4 21.13 2.62 3.60
CA ARG A 4 22.07 2.07 4.55
C ARG A 4 22.49 3.09 5.60
N GLU A 5 22.68 4.35 5.21
CA GLU A 5 23.02 5.44 6.15
C GLU A 5 21.87 5.71 7.13
N ILE A 6 20.62 5.62 6.65
CA ILE A 6 19.44 5.77 7.51
C ILE A 6 19.36 4.62 8.52
N TRP A 7 19.57 3.39 8.07
CA TRP A 7 19.57 2.22 8.93
C TRP A 7 20.67 2.27 9.99
N ASP A 8 21.92 2.49 9.56
CA ASP A 8 23.09 2.52 10.44
C ASP A 8 23.00 3.70 11.43
N GLY A 9 22.53 4.86 10.99
CA GLY A 9 22.26 6.01 11.84
C GLY A 9 21.19 5.71 12.90
N SER A 10 20.07 5.13 12.51
CA SER A 10 19.02 4.75 13.45
C SER A 10 19.48 3.67 14.43
N MET A 11 20.30 2.70 13.97
CA MET A 11 20.89 1.69 14.85
C MET A 11 21.80 2.31 15.92
N ALA A 12 22.57 3.32 15.54
CA ALA A 12 23.47 4.01 16.47
C ALA A 12 22.72 4.92 17.46
N GLU A 13 21.68 5.61 17.00
CA GLU A 13 20.94 6.60 17.80
C GLU A 13 19.83 5.97 18.65
N ASN A 14 19.10 5.00 18.10
CA ASN A 14 17.85 4.49 18.69
C ASN A 14 17.95 3.01 19.11
N GLY A 15 19.00 2.31 18.69
CA GLY A 15 19.20 0.89 18.98
C GLY A 15 18.40 -0.05 18.08
N THR A 16 18.71 -1.36 18.24
CA THR A 16 18.24 -2.42 17.33
C THR A 16 16.71 -2.60 17.34
N GLU A 17 16.09 -2.56 18.51
CA GLU A 17 14.65 -2.81 18.64
C GLU A 17 13.83 -1.73 17.94
N PHE A 18 14.17 -0.46 18.17
CA PHE A 18 13.52 0.67 17.51
C PHE A 18 13.73 0.62 16.00
N THR A 19 14.98 0.45 15.56
CA THR A 19 15.31 0.47 14.13
C THR A 19 14.56 -0.61 13.36
N ARG A 20 14.45 -1.82 13.91
CA ARG A 20 13.69 -2.90 13.26
C ARG A 20 12.18 -2.64 13.17
N LYS A 21 11.65 -1.80 14.05
CA LYS A 21 10.21 -1.46 14.04
C LYS A 21 9.85 -0.36 13.05
N TYR A 22 10.77 0.59 12.83
CA TYR A 22 10.46 1.85 12.12
C TYR A 22 11.33 2.11 10.90
N VAL A 23 12.34 1.31 10.65
CA VAL A 23 13.23 1.50 9.50
C VAL A 23 13.33 0.21 8.70
N ALA A 24 12.95 0.28 7.44
CA ALA A 24 13.08 -0.86 6.54
C ALA A 24 14.54 -1.27 6.37
N LEU A 25 14.79 -2.57 6.24
CA LEU A 25 16.11 -3.09 5.87
C LEU A 25 16.59 -2.41 4.59
N PRO A 26 17.90 -2.10 4.48
CA PRO A 26 18.47 -1.54 3.25
C PRO A 26 18.09 -2.39 2.02
N GLY A 27 17.51 -1.75 1.01
CA GLY A 27 17.02 -2.42 -0.18
C GLY A 27 15.56 -2.93 -0.10
N CYS A 28 14.90 -2.83 1.07
CA CYS A 28 13.52 -3.28 1.27
C CYS A 28 12.53 -2.12 1.49
N SER A 29 12.97 -0.87 1.43
CA SER A 29 12.09 0.28 1.62
C SER A 29 11.14 0.48 0.43
N GLU A 30 9.85 0.61 0.70
CA GLU A 30 8.83 0.92 -0.32
C GLU A 30 9.04 2.28 -0.99
N HIS A 31 9.70 3.23 -0.32
CA HIS A 31 10.05 4.54 -0.90
C HIS A 31 10.92 4.44 -2.14
N GLN A 32 11.75 3.40 -2.26
CA GLN A 32 12.61 3.16 -3.43
C GLN A 32 11.80 2.83 -4.69
N THR A 33 10.55 2.40 -4.54
CA THR A 33 9.64 2.14 -5.66
C THR A 33 9.03 3.40 -6.25
N GLY A 34 9.12 4.54 -5.54
CA GLY A 34 8.39 5.77 -5.87
C GLY A 34 6.89 5.70 -5.60
N LEU A 35 6.40 4.64 -4.94
CA LEU A 35 4.98 4.42 -4.66
C LEU A 35 4.60 4.67 -3.19
N ALA A 36 5.55 5.05 -2.34
CA ALA A 36 5.29 5.39 -0.94
C ALA A 36 5.70 6.83 -0.63
N ILE A 37 4.94 7.48 0.25
CA ILE A 37 5.20 8.84 0.73
C ILE A 37 5.00 8.89 2.23
N ASP A 38 5.84 9.67 2.92
CA ASP A 38 5.64 10.07 4.31
C ASP A 38 5.12 11.50 4.36
N LEU A 39 4.14 11.72 5.22
CA LEU A 39 3.48 13.00 5.39
C LEU A 39 3.65 13.51 6.82
N ALA A 40 3.77 14.82 6.99
CA ALA A 40 3.86 15.46 8.29
C ALA A 40 2.99 16.72 8.34
N LEU A 41 2.51 17.06 9.51
CA LEU A 41 2.09 18.44 9.78
C LEU A 41 3.30 19.37 9.66
N ARG A 42 3.07 20.53 9.05
CA ARG A 42 4.11 21.55 8.96
C ARG A 42 4.47 22.05 10.37
N SER A 43 5.73 21.87 10.76
CA SER A 43 6.30 22.36 12.00
C SER A 43 7.74 22.81 11.79
N ASP A 44 8.29 23.55 12.76
CA ASP A 44 9.70 23.99 12.72
C ASP A 44 10.67 22.82 12.97
N ASN A 45 10.20 21.77 13.64
CA ASN A 45 10.97 20.55 13.93
C ASN A 45 10.17 19.32 13.50
N ILE A 46 10.55 18.72 12.38
CA ILE A 46 9.94 17.49 11.87
C ILE A 46 10.86 16.30 12.24
N ASP A 47 10.31 15.33 12.97
CA ASP A 47 10.95 14.01 13.12
C ASP A 47 10.83 13.27 11.79
N PHE A 48 11.94 13.06 11.10
CA PHE A 48 11.95 12.38 9.79
C PHE A 48 11.78 10.85 9.86
N ILE A 49 11.85 10.26 11.06
CA ILE A 49 11.60 8.83 11.25
C ILE A 49 10.15 8.59 11.66
N ARG A 50 9.61 9.46 12.53
CA ARG A 50 8.23 9.38 13.01
C ARG A 50 7.54 10.73 12.90
N PRO A 51 7.22 11.18 11.68
CA PRO A 51 6.53 12.42 11.46
C PRO A 51 5.18 12.48 12.18
N ASP A 52 4.81 13.63 12.72
CA ASP A 52 3.49 13.83 13.30
C ASP A 52 2.44 13.97 12.19
N PHE A 53 1.53 13.01 12.11
CA PHE A 53 0.41 13.01 11.17
C PHE A 53 -0.85 12.47 11.85
N PRO A 54 -1.57 13.31 12.62
CA PRO A 54 -2.71 12.91 13.43
C PRO A 54 -3.91 12.45 12.60
N TYR A 55 -4.89 11.85 13.29
CA TYR A 55 -6.11 11.35 12.64
C TYR A 55 -7.24 12.39 12.54
N ASP A 56 -6.99 13.64 12.94
CA ASP A 56 -7.98 14.73 12.91
C ASP A 56 -7.55 15.87 11.98
N GLY A 57 -8.31 16.93 11.97
CA GLY A 57 -8.02 18.15 11.22
C GLY A 57 -7.79 17.90 9.73
N ILE A 58 -6.77 18.57 9.18
CA ILE A 58 -6.40 18.42 7.76
C ILE A 58 -5.87 17.03 7.44
N CYS A 59 -5.16 16.39 8.37
CA CYS A 59 -4.64 15.04 8.20
C CYS A 59 -5.77 14.00 8.16
N GLY A 60 -6.79 14.17 8.99
CA GLY A 60 -8.01 13.36 8.95
C GLY A 60 -8.76 13.50 7.62
N ARG A 61 -8.85 14.72 7.08
CA ARG A 61 -9.44 14.95 5.75
C ARG A 61 -8.64 14.31 4.62
N PHE A 62 -7.31 14.38 4.69
CA PHE A 62 -6.45 13.67 3.74
C PHE A 62 -6.73 12.17 3.76
N ARG A 63 -6.76 11.54 4.95
CA ARG A 63 -7.05 10.11 5.12
C ARG A 63 -8.38 9.71 4.51
N ALA A 64 -9.42 10.52 4.77
CA ALA A 64 -10.76 10.26 4.23
C ALA A 64 -10.83 10.25 2.70
N LEU A 65 -9.93 10.96 2.04
CA LEU A 65 -9.86 11.06 0.58
C LEU A 65 -8.79 10.14 -0.04
N ALA A 66 -7.84 9.64 0.73
CA ALA A 66 -6.66 8.95 0.22
C ALA A 66 -7.03 7.77 -0.69
N ALA A 67 -8.03 6.96 -0.32
CA ALA A 67 -8.48 5.82 -1.11
C ALA A 67 -9.04 6.22 -2.48
N ASP A 68 -9.71 7.36 -2.60
CA ASP A 68 -10.25 7.88 -3.86
C ASP A 68 -9.14 8.28 -4.84
N TYR A 69 -7.93 8.52 -4.33
CA TYR A 69 -6.73 8.80 -5.11
C TYR A 69 -5.77 7.62 -5.21
N GLY A 70 -6.18 6.43 -4.72
CA GLY A 70 -5.40 5.20 -4.83
C GLY A 70 -4.35 5.00 -3.74
N PHE A 71 -4.41 5.77 -2.65
CA PHE A 71 -3.49 5.65 -1.52
C PHE A 71 -4.14 4.97 -0.32
N VAL A 72 -3.34 4.21 0.42
CA VAL A 72 -3.73 3.59 1.69
C VAL A 72 -2.71 3.92 2.76
N GLU A 73 -3.14 4.06 4.01
CA GLU A 73 -2.25 3.99 5.16
C GLU A 73 -1.67 2.59 5.23
N ARG A 74 -0.35 2.48 5.08
CA ARG A 74 0.31 1.20 4.84
C ARG A 74 0.43 0.33 6.09
N TYR A 75 0.80 0.93 7.20
CA TYR A 75 1.07 0.27 8.46
C TYR A 75 0.07 0.73 9.53
N GLN A 76 -1.11 0.13 9.49
CA GLN A 76 -2.23 0.49 10.34
C GLN A 76 -2.04 -0.09 11.75
N GLY A 77 -2.47 0.66 12.77
CA GLY A 77 -2.50 0.15 14.14
C GLY A 77 -3.36 -1.11 14.28
N GLY A 78 -2.83 -2.09 15.02
CA GLY A 78 -3.45 -3.40 15.20
C GLY A 78 -3.14 -4.42 14.10
N LYS A 79 -2.37 -4.04 13.08
CA LYS A 79 -1.92 -4.93 11.98
C LYS A 79 -0.45 -5.32 12.07
N GLU A 80 0.26 -4.92 13.12
CA GLU A 80 1.70 -5.14 13.29
C GLU A 80 2.09 -6.63 13.23
N GLY A 81 1.20 -7.51 13.70
CA GLY A 81 1.39 -8.96 13.63
C GLY A 81 1.37 -9.53 12.20
N VAL A 82 0.77 -8.82 11.25
CA VAL A 82 0.68 -9.20 9.84
C VAL A 82 1.76 -8.48 9.02
N THR A 83 1.91 -7.18 9.20
CA THR A 83 2.84 -6.35 8.44
C THR A 83 4.30 -6.50 8.88
N GLY A 84 4.53 -6.90 10.15
CA GLY A 84 5.85 -6.96 10.77
C GLY A 84 6.46 -5.59 11.10
N ILE A 85 5.75 -4.49 10.83
CA ILE A 85 6.17 -3.10 11.05
C ILE A 85 5.22 -2.46 12.08
N ALA A 86 5.73 -1.58 12.91
CA ALA A 86 4.93 -0.80 13.84
C ALA A 86 3.95 0.12 13.08
N ALA A 87 2.90 0.58 13.76
CA ALA A 87 1.97 1.53 13.16
C ALA A 87 2.66 2.83 12.74
N GLU A 88 2.45 3.22 11.50
CA GLU A 88 3.02 4.42 10.90
C GLU A 88 1.92 5.29 10.28
N PRO A 89 1.26 6.13 11.08
CA PRO A 89 0.15 6.95 10.60
C PRO A 89 0.53 7.97 9.53
N TRP A 90 1.79 8.20 9.30
CA TRP A 90 2.35 9.10 8.27
C TRP A 90 2.63 8.41 6.93
N HIS A 91 2.79 7.07 6.91
CA HIS A 91 3.26 6.32 5.74
C HIS A 91 2.09 5.88 4.85
N PHE A 92 2.05 6.42 3.63
CA PHE A 92 1.01 6.11 2.65
C PHE A 92 1.61 5.41 1.43
N ARG A 93 0.94 4.33 0.99
CA ARG A 93 1.31 3.57 -0.19
C ARG A 93 0.28 3.76 -1.29
N TYR A 94 0.75 4.06 -2.50
CA TYR A 94 -0.07 4.02 -3.71
C TYR A 94 -0.26 2.58 -4.18
N VAL A 95 -1.50 2.17 -4.32
CA VAL A 95 -1.90 0.83 -4.80
C VAL A 95 -2.89 0.90 -5.97
N GLY A 96 -3.30 2.10 -6.35
CA GLY A 96 -4.32 2.33 -7.38
C GLY A 96 -5.75 2.39 -6.80
N ARG A 97 -6.63 3.13 -7.48
CA ARG A 97 -7.99 3.46 -6.99
C ARG A 97 -8.85 2.25 -6.67
N PRO A 98 -9.00 1.22 -7.53
CA PRO A 98 -9.85 0.08 -7.20
C PRO A 98 -9.36 -0.64 -5.94
N HIS A 99 -8.06 -0.84 -5.86
CA HIS A 99 -7.41 -1.58 -4.76
C HIS A 99 -7.50 -0.83 -3.44
N ALA A 100 -7.18 0.48 -3.44
CA ALA A 100 -7.26 1.31 -2.26
C ALA A 100 -8.67 1.36 -1.67
N ARG A 101 -9.67 1.44 -2.54
CA ARG A 101 -11.08 1.44 -2.12
C ARG A 101 -11.48 0.12 -1.46
N ILE A 102 -11.16 -1.02 -2.07
CA ILE A 102 -11.43 -2.34 -1.49
C ILE A 102 -10.75 -2.46 -0.11
N MET A 103 -9.46 -2.14 -0.05
CA MET A 103 -8.69 -2.22 1.21
C MET A 103 -9.30 -1.34 2.29
N CYS A 104 -9.69 -0.11 1.96
CA CYS A 104 -10.30 0.84 2.90
C CYS A 104 -11.67 0.35 3.38
N GLU A 105 -12.57 -0.06 2.48
CA GLU A 105 -13.92 -0.53 2.80
C GLU A 105 -13.93 -1.82 3.63
N MET A 106 -12.94 -2.69 3.42
CA MET A 106 -12.83 -3.98 4.12
C MET A 106 -11.88 -3.93 5.34
N GLY A 107 -11.19 -2.81 5.57
CA GLY A 107 -10.22 -2.66 6.65
C GLY A 107 -9.01 -3.60 6.52
N LEU A 108 -8.55 -3.85 5.28
CA LEU A 108 -7.44 -4.74 4.99
C LEU A 108 -6.11 -3.96 4.89
N CYS A 109 -5.04 -4.51 5.45
CA CYS A 109 -3.69 -4.12 5.07
C CYS A 109 -3.29 -4.79 3.74
N LEU A 110 -2.15 -4.41 3.18
CA LEU A 110 -1.73 -4.88 1.85
C LEU A 110 -1.55 -6.41 1.79
N GLU A 111 -0.99 -7.01 2.82
CA GLU A 111 -0.79 -8.45 2.94
C GLU A 111 -2.12 -9.21 2.97
N GLU A 112 -3.07 -8.74 3.77
CA GLU A 112 -4.42 -9.33 3.85
C GLU A 112 -5.17 -9.17 2.52
N TYR A 113 -4.98 -8.04 1.84
CA TYR A 113 -5.58 -7.79 0.53
C TYR A 113 -5.04 -8.74 -0.55
N VAL A 114 -3.74 -8.96 -0.60
CA VAL A 114 -3.13 -9.92 -1.53
C VAL A 114 -3.70 -11.33 -1.30
N GLU A 115 -3.86 -11.73 -0.04
CA GLU A 115 -4.46 -13.03 0.29
C GLU A 115 -5.96 -13.09 -0.06
N TYR A 116 -6.70 -12.02 0.18
CA TYR A 116 -8.11 -11.91 -0.17
C TYR A 116 -8.34 -12.09 -1.69
N LEU A 117 -7.46 -11.54 -2.53
CA LEU A 117 -7.58 -11.65 -3.98
C LEU A 117 -7.39 -13.07 -4.53
N ARG A 118 -6.83 -14.00 -3.77
CA ARG A 118 -6.72 -15.42 -4.20
C ARG A 118 -8.07 -16.08 -4.39
N ALA A 119 -9.13 -15.55 -3.77
CA ALA A 119 -10.50 -16.01 -4.01
C ALA A 119 -11.07 -15.60 -5.37
N TYR A 120 -10.32 -14.79 -6.14
CA TYR A 120 -10.74 -14.23 -7.42
C TYR A 120 -9.73 -14.58 -8.53
N PRO A 121 -9.59 -15.88 -8.89
CA PRO A 121 -8.65 -16.32 -9.91
C PRO A 121 -9.05 -15.76 -11.28
N TYR A 122 -8.09 -15.10 -11.95
CA TYR A 122 -8.24 -14.62 -13.32
C TYR A 122 -8.02 -15.77 -14.32
N PRO A 123 -8.81 -15.93 -15.37
CA PRO A 123 -9.98 -15.10 -15.75
C PRO A 123 -11.34 -15.62 -15.22
N GLU A 124 -11.37 -16.69 -14.44
CA GLU A 124 -12.57 -17.46 -14.12
C GLU A 124 -13.53 -16.70 -13.18
N ARG A 125 -12.99 -15.94 -12.27
CA ARG A 125 -13.75 -15.17 -11.28
C ARG A 125 -13.09 -13.86 -10.99
N LEU A 126 -13.82 -12.77 -11.16
CA LEU A 126 -13.33 -11.41 -10.93
C LEU A 126 -14.13 -10.72 -9.84
N LEU A 127 -13.44 -9.88 -9.06
CA LEU A 127 -14.05 -9.00 -8.08
C LEU A 127 -14.51 -7.72 -8.76
N GLU A 128 -15.82 -7.47 -8.81
CA GLU A 128 -16.36 -6.22 -9.32
C GLU A 128 -16.14 -5.08 -8.33
N VAL A 129 -15.66 -3.95 -8.83
CA VAL A 129 -15.41 -2.73 -8.04
C VAL A 129 -16.03 -1.54 -8.75
N ARG A 130 -16.87 -0.80 -8.03
CA ARG A 130 -17.52 0.40 -8.54
C ARG A 130 -17.16 1.61 -7.70
N GLY A 131 -16.50 2.58 -8.31
CA GLY A 131 -16.30 3.92 -7.78
C GLY A 131 -17.32 4.90 -8.36
N GLU A 132 -17.25 6.15 -7.95
CA GLU A 132 -18.16 7.20 -8.49
C GLU A 132 -17.92 7.44 -10.00
N VAL A 133 -16.67 7.34 -10.44
CA VAL A 133 -16.23 7.69 -11.81
C VAL A 133 -15.65 6.51 -12.58
N TYR A 134 -15.52 5.33 -12.00
CA TYR A 134 -14.96 4.16 -12.65
C TYR A 134 -15.70 2.87 -12.30
N GLU A 135 -15.61 1.89 -13.19
CA GLU A 135 -15.98 0.50 -12.95
C GLU A 135 -14.80 -0.37 -13.36
N ALA A 136 -14.41 -1.29 -12.50
CA ALA A 136 -13.30 -2.20 -12.72
C ALA A 136 -13.61 -3.61 -12.22
N GLU A 137 -12.90 -4.57 -12.75
CA GLU A 137 -12.86 -5.95 -12.26
C GLU A 137 -11.43 -6.31 -11.90
N VAL A 138 -11.24 -6.98 -10.77
CA VAL A 138 -9.93 -7.34 -10.26
C VAL A 138 -9.82 -8.86 -10.14
N GLY A 139 -8.72 -9.42 -10.63
CA GLY A 139 -8.42 -10.85 -10.52
C GLY A 139 -6.96 -11.11 -10.18
N PHE A 140 -6.69 -12.27 -9.62
CA PHE A 140 -5.36 -12.77 -9.28
C PHE A 140 -4.95 -13.89 -10.22
N ALA A 141 -3.68 -13.93 -10.63
CA ALA A 141 -3.07 -15.04 -11.33
C ALA A 141 -1.72 -15.40 -10.72
N GLY A 142 -1.44 -16.67 -10.58
CA GLY A 142 -0.16 -17.16 -10.10
C GLY A 142 0.98 -16.87 -11.08
N ALA A 143 2.21 -16.74 -10.60
CA ALA A 143 3.38 -16.40 -11.42
C ALA A 143 3.71 -17.43 -12.51
N ARG A 144 3.17 -18.65 -12.41
CA ARG A 144 3.37 -19.74 -13.39
C ARG A 144 2.20 -19.93 -14.34
N ASP A 145 1.13 -19.17 -14.17
CA ASP A 145 -0.05 -19.30 -15.00
C ASP A 145 0.21 -18.70 -16.39
N THR A 146 -0.19 -19.42 -17.42
CA THR A 146 -0.15 -18.93 -18.79
C THR A 146 -1.55 -18.45 -19.16
N LEU A 147 -1.74 -17.15 -19.13
CA LEU A 147 -3.05 -16.54 -19.32
C LEU A 147 -3.07 -15.67 -20.57
N GLY A 148 -4.23 -15.62 -21.23
CA GLY A 148 -4.48 -14.70 -22.31
C GLY A 148 -4.59 -13.26 -21.78
N LEU A 149 -4.22 -12.29 -22.61
CA LEU A 149 -4.45 -10.88 -22.29
C LEU A 149 -5.95 -10.56 -22.41
N PRO A 150 -6.48 -9.69 -21.54
CA PRO A 150 -7.88 -9.27 -21.61
C PRO A 150 -8.18 -8.52 -22.91
N ASP A 151 -9.38 -8.71 -23.45
CA ASP A 151 -9.90 -7.91 -24.57
C ASP A 151 -10.67 -6.68 -24.02
N ALA A 152 -10.01 -5.92 -23.16
CA ALA A 152 -10.51 -4.69 -22.55
C ALA A 152 -9.31 -3.86 -22.07
N PRO A 153 -9.43 -2.55 -21.82
CA PRO A 153 -8.38 -1.80 -21.15
C PRO A 153 -8.03 -2.44 -19.81
N TYR A 154 -6.76 -2.69 -19.58
CA TYR A 154 -6.30 -3.40 -18.39
C TYR A 154 -4.97 -2.90 -17.85
N GLN A 155 -4.70 -3.23 -16.61
CA GLN A 155 -3.41 -3.11 -15.95
C GLN A 155 -3.03 -4.46 -15.35
N VAL A 156 -1.73 -4.75 -15.33
CA VAL A 156 -1.18 -5.93 -14.62
C VAL A 156 -0.07 -5.45 -13.72
N SER A 157 -0.09 -5.86 -12.48
CA SER A 157 0.97 -5.57 -11.50
C SER A 157 1.37 -6.84 -10.76
N GLY A 158 2.67 -7.00 -10.48
CA GLY A 158 3.14 -8.02 -9.56
C GLY A 158 2.67 -7.75 -8.13
N ASN A 159 2.30 -8.79 -7.40
CA ASN A 159 1.94 -8.68 -5.98
C ASN A 159 3.15 -8.76 -5.04
N ASN A 160 4.37 -8.86 -5.59
CA ASN A 160 5.66 -9.02 -4.88
C ASN A 160 5.75 -10.27 -3.97
N VAL A 161 4.86 -11.24 -4.16
CA VAL A 161 4.85 -12.51 -3.43
C VAL A 161 4.99 -13.68 -4.41
N ASP A 162 3.97 -13.93 -5.21
CA ASP A 162 3.89 -15.15 -6.03
C ASP A 162 2.99 -15.04 -7.26
N GLY A 163 2.59 -13.83 -7.65
CA GLY A 163 1.69 -13.68 -8.79
C GLY A 163 1.45 -12.25 -9.23
N TYR A 164 0.39 -12.11 -10.01
CA TYR A 164 -0.02 -10.89 -10.67
C TYR A 164 -1.46 -10.53 -10.34
N ILE A 165 -1.73 -9.26 -10.27
CA ILE A 165 -3.08 -8.70 -10.11
C ILE A 165 -3.47 -8.06 -11.43
N TYR A 166 -4.58 -8.52 -11.99
CA TYR A 166 -5.21 -7.98 -13.18
C TYR A 166 -6.31 -7.00 -12.78
N THR A 167 -6.28 -5.81 -13.35
CA THR A 167 -7.33 -4.80 -13.20
C THR A 167 -7.88 -4.50 -14.58
N LEU A 168 -9.13 -4.86 -14.82
CA LEU A 168 -9.83 -4.64 -16.08
C LEU A 168 -10.76 -3.45 -15.92
N TRP A 169 -10.63 -2.45 -16.77
CA TRP A 169 -11.45 -1.26 -16.73
C TRP A 169 -12.66 -1.42 -17.63
N ARG A 170 -13.86 -1.41 -17.04
CA ARG A 170 -15.14 -1.40 -17.77
C ARG A 170 -15.54 0.03 -18.09
N LYS A 171 -15.26 0.95 -17.17
CA LYS A 171 -15.37 2.38 -17.33
C LYS A 171 -14.14 3.02 -16.71
N PRO A 172 -13.21 3.55 -17.52
CA PRO A 172 -12.01 4.21 -17.01
C PRO A 172 -12.38 5.50 -16.25
N ALA A 173 -11.57 5.81 -15.24
CA ALA A 173 -11.71 7.02 -14.42
C ALA A 173 -11.35 8.29 -15.19
#